data_69b67ec7640ce0b5c6879d527a5a07f3
#
_entry.id   69b67ec7640ce0b5c6879d527a5a07f3
#
_cell.length_a   1.000
_cell.length_b   1.000
_cell.length_c   1.000
_cell.angle_alpha   90.00
_cell.angle_beta   90.00
_cell.angle_gamma   90.00
#
_symmetry.space_group_name_H-M   'P 1'
#
loop_
_entity.id
_entity.type
_entity.pdbx_description
1 polymer ?
#
loop_
_entity_poly.entity_id
_entity_poly.type
_entity_poly.pdbx_seq_one_letter_code
_entity_poly.pdbx_strand_id
1 'polypeptide(L)'
;LKAKSGVPGRRQPLKDTEKMSFQISVQPSGRSFTADANEILLAAGIRQGIGLPYGCKDGACGSCKCKKISGSVVHGPHQTKALSEEEEAQGLVLTCCATAQSDVVLESRQVTAEGGLPVKKMPVRVVSLEKKSHDVMVLKLQLPANDVMKFHAGQYIEFLLRDGSRRSYSMANAPHILEVAPPTVELHIRHMPGGKFTDPVFTTMKEKDILRAEGPYGSFYLREDNDKPMVLLASGTGFAPIKALIEHMQHRGITRPATLYWGGRRPADLYMADWVQDRLAEMPNLRYVPVISNAEAEDQWTGRTGFVHQAVLQDFPDLSGHQVYACGAPIVVDSAKRDYVALGSLPEDEFYADSFTSEADKAKA
;
A
#
# COMPACT_ATOMS: atom_id res chain seq x y z
N LEU A 1 -50.68 -57.42 26.88
CA LEU A 1 -50.30 -56.52 25.76
C LEU A 1 -49.03 -55.76 26.14
N LYS A 2 -47.85 -56.17 25.61
CA LYS A 2 -46.55 -55.50 25.84
C LYS A 2 -46.30 -54.52 24.69
N ALA A 3 -46.22 -53.27 25.04
CA ALA A 3 -45.79 -52.21 24.09
C ALA A 3 -44.26 -52.28 23.92
N LYS A 4 -43.78 -52.37 22.67
CA LYS A 4 -42.34 -52.27 22.32
C LYS A 4 -41.97 -50.80 22.19
N SER A 5 -41.06 -50.31 23.03
CA SER A 5 -40.42 -49.04 22.92
C SER A 5 -39.37 -49.03 21.77
N GLY A 6 -39.63 -48.28 20.72
CA GLY A 6 -38.65 -48.03 19.63
C GLY A 6 -37.57 -47.05 20.08
N VAL A 7 -36.34 -47.44 19.95
CA VAL A 7 -35.16 -46.59 20.16
C VAL A 7 -35.03 -45.65 18.96
N PRO A 8 -34.89 -44.33 19.14
CA PRO A 8 -34.65 -43.42 18.01
C PRO A 8 -33.23 -43.61 17.45
N GLY A 9 -33.15 -43.86 16.13
CA GLY A 9 -31.92 -44.06 15.41
C GLY A 9 -30.96 -42.88 15.58
N ARG A 10 -29.70 -43.21 15.90
CA ARG A 10 -28.55 -42.28 15.86
C ARG A 10 -28.48 -41.64 14.46
N ARG A 11 -28.68 -40.33 14.38
CA ARG A 11 -28.31 -39.56 13.19
C ARG A 11 -26.80 -39.68 13.02
N GLN A 12 -26.34 -40.23 11.91
CA GLN A 12 -24.95 -40.18 11.52
C GLN A 12 -24.57 -38.70 11.35
N PRO A 13 -23.38 -38.26 11.81
CA PRO A 13 -22.85 -36.94 11.49
C PRO A 13 -22.71 -36.81 9.97
N LEU A 14 -23.19 -35.70 9.44
CA LEU A 14 -22.97 -35.30 8.04
C LEU A 14 -21.47 -35.40 7.77
N LYS A 15 -21.09 -36.15 6.73
CA LYS A 15 -19.70 -36.21 6.25
C LYS A 15 -19.23 -34.79 6.00
N ASP A 16 -18.08 -34.42 6.56
CA ASP A 16 -17.34 -33.23 6.20
C ASP A 16 -17.28 -33.22 4.68
N THR A 17 -17.88 -32.21 4.07
CA THR A 17 -17.64 -31.89 2.65
C THR A 17 -16.16 -31.55 2.57
N GLU A 18 -15.35 -32.41 1.94
CA GLU A 18 -13.95 -32.13 1.64
C GLU A 18 -13.90 -30.76 1.01
N LYS A 19 -13.30 -29.80 1.74
CA LYS A 19 -13.13 -28.43 1.31
C LYS A 19 -12.11 -28.44 0.18
N MET A 20 -12.57 -28.28 -1.06
CA MET A 20 -11.69 -28.26 -2.22
C MET A 20 -10.68 -27.11 -2.05
N SER A 21 -9.39 -27.41 -2.09
CA SER A 21 -8.30 -26.44 -2.02
C SER A 21 -7.31 -26.70 -3.17
N PHE A 22 -6.66 -25.65 -3.61
CA PHE A 22 -5.73 -25.65 -4.72
C PHE A 22 -4.35 -25.18 -4.26
N GLN A 23 -3.31 -25.77 -4.84
CA GLN A 23 -1.93 -25.35 -4.62
C GLN A 23 -1.60 -24.17 -5.53
N ILE A 24 -1.08 -23.10 -4.94
CA ILE A 24 -0.63 -21.91 -5.65
C ILE A 24 0.88 -21.81 -5.50
N SER A 25 1.61 -21.86 -6.62
CA SER A 25 3.07 -21.74 -6.64
C SER A 25 3.48 -20.43 -7.27
N VAL A 26 4.52 -19.77 -6.74
CA VAL A 26 5.01 -18.48 -7.24
C VAL A 26 6.46 -18.60 -7.70
N GLN A 27 6.69 -18.26 -8.95
CA GLN A 27 8.02 -18.26 -9.58
C GLN A 27 8.54 -16.81 -9.71
N PRO A 28 9.86 -16.59 -9.69
CA PRO A 28 10.95 -17.58 -9.49
C PRO A 28 11.21 -17.92 -8.01
N SER A 29 10.46 -17.33 -7.04
CA SER A 29 10.73 -17.49 -5.60
C SER A 29 10.62 -18.92 -5.09
N GLY A 30 9.93 -19.81 -5.82
CA GLY A 30 9.66 -21.20 -5.42
C GLY A 30 8.69 -21.33 -4.23
N ARG A 31 8.10 -20.24 -3.76
CA ARG A 31 7.14 -20.23 -2.65
C ARG A 31 5.80 -20.77 -3.09
N SER A 32 5.08 -21.37 -2.15
CA SER A 32 3.75 -21.89 -2.41
C SER A 32 2.84 -21.75 -1.20
N PHE A 33 1.54 -21.70 -1.47
CA PHE A 33 0.48 -21.66 -0.46
C PHE A 33 -0.77 -22.37 -1.00
N THR A 34 -1.72 -22.66 -0.12
CA THR A 34 -3.00 -23.29 -0.48
C THR A 34 -4.12 -22.25 -0.40
N ALA A 35 -5.00 -22.27 -1.39
CA ALA A 35 -6.22 -21.45 -1.41
C ALA A 35 -7.44 -22.37 -1.49
N ASP A 36 -8.45 -22.12 -0.66
CA ASP A 36 -9.74 -22.80 -0.80
C ASP A 36 -10.44 -22.33 -2.10
N ALA A 37 -11.31 -23.17 -2.67
CA ALA A 37 -11.96 -22.90 -3.96
C ALA A 37 -12.65 -21.52 -4.07
N ASN A 38 -13.14 -20.96 -2.95
CA ASN A 38 -13.80 -19.66 -2.90
C ASN A 38 -12.95 -18.59 -2.19
N GLU A 39 -11.68 -18.90 -1.88
CA GLU A 39 -10.80 -17.96 -1.21
C GLU A 39 -10.04 -17.11 -2.23
N ILE A 40 -10.02 -15.81 -2.01
CA ILE A 40 -9.23 -14.87 -2.81
C ILE A 40 -7.72 -15.22 -2.68
N LEU A 41 -7.02 -15.31 -3.81
CA LEU A 41 -5.60 -15.70 -3.85
C LEU A 41 -4.72 -14.86 -2.93
N LEU A 42 -4.89 -13.53 -2.97
CA LEU A 42 -4.14 -12.62 -2.10
C LEU A 42 -4.44 -12.87 -0.62
N ALA A 43 -5.69 -13.11 -0.26
CA ALA A 43 -6.08 -13.38 1.13
C ALA A 43 -5.45 -14.69 1.65
N ALA A 44 -5.45 -15.73 0.81
CA ALA A 44 -4.79 -17.00 1.11
C ALA A 44 -3.27 -16.83 1.29
N GLY A 45 -2.62 -16.05 0.41
CA GLY A 45 -1.21 -15.71 0.52
C GLY A 45 -0.88 -14.97 1.81
N ILE A 46 -1.60 -13.90 2.13
CA ILE A 46 -1.42 -13.12 3.37
C ILE A 46 -1.59 -14.02 4.60
N ARG A 47 -2.63 -14.85 4.64
CA ARG A 47 -2.90 -15.77 5.75
C ARG A 47 -1.75 -16.74 6.01
N GLN A 48 -1.02 -17.13 4.97
CA GLN A 48 0.10 -18.07 5.05
C GLN A 48 1.48 -17.39 5.00
N GLY A 49 1.51 -16.05 5.14
CA GLY A 49 2.77 -15.29 5.22
C GLY A 49 3.51 -15.18 3.88
N ILE A 50 2.83 -15.33 2.74
CA ILE A 50 3.44 -15.15 1.43
C ILE A 50 3.29 -13.69 1.00
N GLY A 51 4.40 -13.02 0.77
CA GLY A 51 4.47 -11.60 0.40
C GLY A 51 4.22 -11.35 -1.09
N LEU A 52 2.99 -11.64 -1.58
CA LEU A 52 2.58 -11.22 -2.92
C LEU A 52 2.56 -9.69 -3.02
N PRO A 53 2.80 -9.09 -4.22
CA PRO A 53 2.63 -7.65 -4.40
C PRO A 53 1.15 -7.27 -4.25
N TYR A 54 0.85 -6.16 -3.54
CA TYR A 54 -0.49 -5.59 -3.46
C TYR A 54 -0.51 -4.18 -2.86
N GLY A 55 -1.56 -3.42 -3.19
CA GLY A 55 -1.89 -2.12 -2.59
C GLY A 55 -3.32 -2.14 -2.04
N CYS A 56 -4.34 -1.82 -2.86
CA CYS A 56 -5.73 -1.56 -2.43
C CYS A 56 -6.53 -2.77 -1.93
N LYS A 57 -6.25 -3.99 -2.37
CA LYS A 57 -6.97 -5.26 -2.08
C LYS A 57 -8.40 -5.37 -2.66
N ASP A 58 -8.84 -4.45 -3.50
CA ASP A 58 -10.22 -4.36 -4.01
C ASP A 58 -10.34 -4.20 -5.53
N GLY A 59 -9.33 -4.62 -6.27
CA GLY A 59 -9.35 -4.64 -7.74
C GLY A 59 -9.22 -3.28 -8.42
N ALA A 60 -8.81 -2.22 -7.71
CA ALA A 60 -8.82 -0.86 -8.25
C ALA A 60 -7.45 -0.33 -8.72
N CYS A 61 -6.33 -0.78 -8.13
CA CYS A 61 -5.02 -0.16 -8.37
C CYS A 61 -4.08 -0.93 -9.29
N GLY A 62 -4.33 -2.23 -9.54
CA GLY A 62 -3.45 -3.05 -10.38
C GLY A 62 -2.13 -3.52 -9.75
N SER A 63 -1.77 -3.08 -8.52
CA SER A 63 -0.49 -3.43 -7.88
C SER A 63 -0.33 -4.93 -7.60
N CYS A 64 -1.42 -5.70 -7.52
CA CYS A 64 -1.41 -7.15 -7.30
C CYS A 64 -1.41 -7.96 -8.60
N LYS A 65 -1.17 -7.32 -9.74
CA LYS A 65 -1.16 -7.99 -11.05
C LYS A 65 0.05 -8.93 -11.16
N CYS A 66 -0.22 -10.20 -11.43
CA CYS A 66 0.79 -11.23 -11.64
C CYS A 66 0.55 -11.95 -12.96
N LYS A 67 1.59 -12.52 -13.57
CA LYS A 67 1.44 -13.39 -14.73
C LYS A 67 1.03 -14.79 -14.27
N LYS A 68 -0.03 -15.34 -14.84
CA LYS A 68 -0.40 -16.74 -14.67
C LYS A 68 0.31 -17.59 -15.73
N ILE A 69 1.17 -18.49 -15.29
CA ILE A 69 1.94 -19.40 -16.14
C ILE A 69 1.10 -20.63 -16.48
N SER A 70 0.36 -21.16 -15.49
CA SER A 70 -0.53 -22.31 -15.67
C SER A 70 -1.67 -22.31 -14.68
N GLY A 71 -2.67 -23.17 -14.91
CA GLY A 71 -3.87 -23.29 -14.11
C GLY A 71 -4.98 -22.34 -14.54
N SER A 72 -6.10 -22.36 -13.81
CA SER A 72 -7.29 -21.55 -14.10
C SER A 72 -7.75 -20.78 -12.86
N VAL A 73 -8.19 -19.54 -13.10
CA VAL A 73 -8.74 -18.64 -12.10
C VAL A 73 -10.02 -17.99 -12.60
N VAL A 74 -10.85 -17.53 -11.66
CA VAL A 74 -12.01 -16.68 -11.97
C VAL A 74 -11.85 -15.37 -11.23
N HIS A 75 -11.99 -14.25 -11.95
CA HIS A 75 -11.96 -12.91 -11.37
C HIS A 75 -13.32 -12.52 -10.83
N GLY A 76 -13.33 -11.92 -9.65
CA GLY A 76 -14.44 -11.13 -9.14
C GLY A 76 -14.45 -9.72 -9.75
N PRO A 77 -15.36 -8.83 -9.27
CA PRO A 77 -15.42 -7.44 -9.74
C PRO A 77 -14.10 -6.70 -9.58
N HIS A 78 -13.70 -5.98 -10.63
CA HIS A 78 -12.48 -5.16 -10.66
C HIS A 78 -12.60 -4.05 -11.70
N GLN A 79 -11.72 -3.05 -11.63
CA GLN A 79 -11.70 -1.97 -12.61
C GLN A 79 -10.90 -2.36 -13.85
N THR A 80 -11.42 -2.02 -15.03
CA THR A 80 -10.75 -2.27 -16.32
C THR A 80 -9.35 -1.65 -16.39
N LYS A 81 -9.13 -0.49 -15.75
CA LYS A 81 -7.80 0.13 -15.66
C LYS A 81 -6.79 -0.70 -14.83
N ALA A 82 -7.29 -1.52 -13.89
CA ALA A 82 -6.44 -2.40 -13.09
C ALA A 82 -6.10 -3.70 -13.81
N LEU A 83 -7.04 -4.22 -14.63
CA LEU A 83 -6.83 -5.38 -15.49
C LEU A 83 -7.80 -5.25 -16.67
N SER A 84 -7.27 -5.05 -17.88
CA SER A 84 -8.08 -5.02 -19.10
C SER A 84 -8.39 -6.44 -19.61
N GLU A 85 -9.39 -6.57 -20.49
CA GLU A 85 -9.71 -7.85 -21.12
C GLU A 85 -8.53 -8.40 -21.94
N GLU A 86 -7.76 -7.52 -22.59
CA GLU A 86 -6.57 -7.90 -23.34
C GLU A 86 -5.47 -8.45 -22.43
N GLU A 87 -5.26 -7.81 -21.26
CA GLU A 87 -4.30 -8.27 -20.26
C GLU A 87 -4.71 -9.61 -19.64
N GLU A 88 -6.01 -9.80 -19.37
CA GLU A 88 -6.55 -11.07 -18.88
C GLU A 88 -6.37 -12.17 -19.93
N ALA A 89 -6.66 -11.89 -21.20
CA ALA A 89 -6.43 -12.81 -22.31
C ALA A 89 -4.95 -13.18 -22.48
N GLN A 90 -4.03 -12.27 -22.13
CA GLN A 90 -2.59 -12.52 -22.09
C GLN A 90 -2.14 -13.29 -20.85
N GLY A 91 -3.08 -13.64 -19.96
CA GLY A 91 -2.82 -14.42 -18.75
C GLY A 91 -2.38 -13.60 -17.55
N LEU A 92 -2.64 -12.30 -17.51
CA LEU A 92 -2.45 -11.52 -16.30
C LEU A 92 -3.62 -11.72 -15.32
N VAL A 93 -3.35 -11.69 -14.03
CA VAL A 93 -4.30 -11.98 -12.96
C VAL A 93 -4.18 -10.95 -11.86
N LEU A 94 -5.30 -10.41 -11.37
CA LEU A 94 -5.36 -9.62 -10.13
C LEU A 94 -5.57 -10.56 -8.94
N THR A 95 -4.53 -10.82 -8.18
CA THR A 95 -4.59 -11.77 -7.05
C THR A 95 -5.57 -11.34 -5.95
N CYS A 96 -5.88 -10.03 -5.83
CA CYS A 96 -6.79 -9.49 -4.82
C CYS A 96 -8.29 -9.72 -5.11
N CYS A 97 -8.65 -10.16 -6.31
CA CYS A 97 -10.05 -10.45 -6.69
C CYS A 97 -10.19 -11.76 -7.48
N ALA A 98 -9.13 -12.55 -7.61
CA ALA A 98 -9.17 -13.84 -8.27
C ALA A 98 -9.28 -14.99 -7.27
N THR A 99 -10.04 -16.05 -7.66
CA THR A 99 -10.11 -17.34 -6.96
C THR A 99 -9.59 -18.45 -7.87
N ALA A 100 -8.92 -19.45 -7.29
CA ALA A 100 -8.42 -20.58 -8.05
C ALA A 100 -9.55 -21.58 -8.42
N GLN A 101 -9.44 -22.17 -9.62
CA GLN A 101 -10.30 -23.26 -10.08
C GLN A 101 -9.50 -24.55 -10.33
N SER A 102 -8.19 -24.48 -10.24
CA SER A 102 -7.23 -25.59 -10.30
C SER A 102 -5.97 -25.16 -9.56
N ASP A 103 -4.98 -26.02 -9.48
CA ASP A 103 -3.62 -25.61 -9.11
C ASP A 103 -3.13 -24.53 -10.07
N VAL A 104 -2.46 -23.49 -9.53
CA VAL A 104 -2.04 -22.30 -10.27
C VAL A 104 -0.55 -22.05 -10.09
N VAL A 105 0.13 -21.71 -11.17
CA VAL A 105 1.51 -21.18 -11.13
C VAL A 105 1.47 -19.72 -11.53
N LEU A 106 1.91 -18.85 -10.61
CA LEU A 106 2.06 -17.41 -10.83
C LEU A 106 3.53 -17.07 -11.04
N GLU A 107 3.80 -16.02 -11.82
CA GLU A 107 5.10 -15.39 -11.92
C GLU A 107 5.05 -14.00 -11.30
N SER A 108 5.93 -13.74 -10.33
CA SER A 108 6.13 -12.42 -9.74
C SER A 108 7.52 -12.33 -9.12
N ARG A 109 8.33 -11.37 -9.59
CA ARG A 109 9.67 -11.11 -9.06
C ARG A 109 9.64 -10.26 -7.79
N GLN A 110 8.52 -9.61 -7.49
CA GLN A 110 8.37 -8.78 -6.30
C GLN A 110 8.03 -9.58 -5.02
N VAL A 111 7.92 -10.89 -5.11
CA VAL A 111 7.70 -11.76 -3.93
C VAL A 111 8.98 -11.87 -3.11
N THR A 112 8.90 -11.39 -1.87
CA THR A 112 10.06 -11.37 -0.97
C THR A 112 10.32 -12.72 -0.31
N ALA A 113 11.60 -12.98 -0.01
CA ALA A 113 12.03 -14.17 0.72
C ALA A 113 11.56 -14.15 2.19
N GLU A 114 11.47 -12.99 2.79
CA GLU A 114 10.90 -12.80 4.12
C GLU A 114 9.39 -12.98 4.06
N GLY A 115 8.83 -13.83 4.91
CA GLY A 115 7.39 -14.01 5.04
C GLY A 115 6.72 -12.70 5.42
N GLY A 116 5.43 -12.56 5.06
CA GLY A 116 4.65 -11.40 5.48
C GLY A 116 4.61 -11.27 7.00
N LEU A 117 4.66 -10.05 7.50
CA LEU A 117 4.49 -9.77 8.92
C LEU A 117 3.07 -10.11 9.38
N PRO A 118 2.88 -10.64 10.61
CA PRO A 118 1.55 -11.01 11.09
C PRO A 118 0.64 -9.79 11.19
N VAL A 119 -0.53 -9.88 10.57
CA VAL A 119 -1.58 -8.86 10.67
C VAL A 119 -2.24 -8.92 12.05
N LYS A 120 -2.30 -7.77 12.73
CA LYS A 120 -2.89 -7.63 14.05
C LYS A 120 -4.09 -6.70 14.02
N LYS A 121 -5.15 -7.09 14.73
CA LYS A 121 -6.30 -6.21 15.01
C LYS A 121 -6.15 -5.65 16.42
N MET A 122 -6.17 -4.33 16.56
CA MET A 122 -5.86 -3.67 17.82
C MET A 122 -6.67 -2.39 18.04
N PRO A 123 -6.94 -2.02 19.31
CA PRO A 123 -7.35 -0.67 19.64
C PRO A 123 -6.14 0.27 19.51
N VAL A 124 -6.36 1.47 18.99
CA VAL A 124 -5.34 2.53 18.93
C VAL A 124 -5.90 3.81 19.52
N ARG A 125 -5.08 4.57 20.24
CA ARG A 125 -5.49 5.80 20.91
C ARG A 125 -4.96 7.01 20.17
N VAL A 126 -5.81 8.00 19.91
CA VAL A 126 -5.41 9.30 19.38
C VAL A 126 -4.52 10.02 20.39
N VAL A 127 -3.29 10.35 20.00
CA VAL A 127 -2.31 11.10 20.81
C VAL A 127 -2.37 12.57 20.47
N SER A 128 -2.35 12.89 19.16
CA SER A 128 -2.42 14.29 18.70
C SER A 128 -3.01 14.36 17.29
N LEU A 129 -3.58 15.53 17.00
CA LEU A 129 -4.05 15.93 15.68
C LEU A 129 -3.42 17.30 15.37
N GLU A 130 -2.58 17.36 14.35
CA GLU A 130 -1.91 18.60 13.95
C GLU A 130 -2.28 18.94 12.51
N LYS A 131 -2.95 20.08 12.32
CA LYS A 131 -3.31 20.56 10.98
C LYS A 131 -2.08 21.16 10.31
N LYS A 132 -1.57 20.53 9.25
CA LYS A 132 -0.37 20.96 8.52
C LYS A 132 -0.66 21.82 7.30
N SER A 133 -1.84 21.67 6.71
CA SER A 133 -2.32 22.55 5.63
C SER A 133 -3.84 22.70 5.71
N HIS A 134 -4.44 23.38 4.73
CA HIS A 134 -5.89 23.56 4.70
C HIS A 134 -6.67 22.23 4.68
N ASP A 135 -6.09 21.18 4.08
CA ASP A 135 -6.73 19.87 3.88
C ASP A 135 -5.90 18.68 4.39
N VAL A 136 -4.80 18.90 5.11
CA VAL A 136 -3.97 17.80 5.66
C VAL A 136 -3.86 17.88 7.17
N MET A 137 -4.19 16.76 7.83
CA MET A 137 -4.04 16.51 9.26
C MET A 137 -2.97 15.43 9.49
N VAL A 138 -1.99 15.71 10.32
CA VAL A 138 -1.07 14.71 10.87
C VAL A 138 -1.71 14.14 12.13
N LEU A 139 -2.02 12.86 12.11
CA LEU A 139 -2.65 12.11 13.18
C LEU A 139 -1.63 11.16 13.80
N LYS A 140 -1.35 11.29 15.11
CA LYS A 140 -0.52 10.36 15.85
C LYS A 140 -1.38 9.44 16.70
N LEU A 141 -1.06 8.14 16.64
CA LEU A 141 -1.80 7.08 17.31
C LEU A 141 -0.87 6.22 18.15
N GLN A 142 -1.20 6.08 19.42
CA GLN A 142 -0.53 5.14 20.32
C GLN A 142 -1.05 3.72 20.09
N LEU A 143 -0.12 2.78 19.91
CA LEU A 143 -0.39 1.35 19.84
C LEU A 143 -0.37 0.70 21.22
N PRO A 144 -0.95 -0.53 21.40
CA PRO A 144 -0.81 -1.30 22.64
C PRO A 144 0.66 -1.61 22.94
N ALA A 145 1.13 -1.30 24.15
CA ALA A 145 2.53 -1.48 24.52
C ALA A 145 2.94 -2.95 24.75
N ASN A 146 2.00 -3.81 25.08
CA ASN A 146 2.26 -5.22 25.40
C ASN A 146 2.25 -6.16 24.19
N ASP A 147 1.81 -5.69 23.04
CA ASP A 147 1.77 -6.45 21.80
C ASP A 147 1.98 -5.53 20.59
N VAL A 148 3.17 -4.92 20.51
CA VAL A 148 3.51 -3.94 19.48
C VAL A 148 3.50 -4.60 18.09
N MET A 149 2.79 -3.97 17.16
CA MET A 149 2.78 -4.36 15.76
C MET A 149 4.15 -4.14 15.14
N LYS A 150 4.68 -5.13 14.41
CA LYS A 150 5.85 -4.95 13.54
C LYS A 150 5.38 -4.56 12.14
N PHE A 151 6.12 -3.69 11.46
CA PHE A 151 5.82 -3.29 10.09
C PHE A 151 7.10 -2.88 9.33
N HIS A 152 7.04 -2.83 8.01
CA HIS A 152 8.08 -2.22 7.18
C HIS A 152 7.71 -0.76 6.87
N ALA A 153 8.70 0.13 6.82
CA ALA A 153 8.49 1.52 6.42
C ALA A 153 7.81 1.58 5.05
N GLY A 154 6.70 2.32 4.96
CA GLY A 154 5.87 2.43 3.76
C GLY A 154 4.58 1.59 3.79
N GLN A 155 4.45 0.62 4.69
CA GLN A 155 3.21 -0.13 4.86
C GLN A 155 2.09 0.71 5.47
N TYR A 156 0.84 0.23 5.38
CA TYR A 156 -0.35 0.91 5.87
C TYR A 156 -1.12 0.12 6.93
N ILE A 157 -2.01 0.80 7.65
CA ILE A 157 -3.03 0.21 8.51
C ILE A 157 -4.42 0.53 7.97
N GLU A 158 -5.40 -0.29 8.36
CA GLU A 158 -6.81 -0.08 8.06
C GLU A 158 -7.59 0.23 9.33
N PHE A 159 -8.41 1.28 9.29
CA PHE A 159 -9.42 1.50 10.32
C PHE A 159 -10.69 0.70 10.00
N LEU A 160 -11.23 0.05 11.04
CA LEU A 160 -12.50 -0.65 10.98
C LEU A 160 -13.60 0.28 11.50
N LEU A 161 -14.40 0.81 10.58
CA LEU A 161 -15.46 1.75 10.94
C LEU A 161 -16.70 1.00 11.49
N ARG A 162 -17.59 1.74 12.16
CA ARG A 162 -18.78 1.16 12.82
C ARG A 162 -19.76 0.50 11.86
N ASP A 163 -19.80 0.94 10.61
CA ASP A 163 -20.65 0.39 9.55
C ASP A 163 -19.99 -0.81 8.81
N GLY A 164 -18.86 -1.29 9.31
CA GLY A 164 -18.11 -2.39 8.71
C GLY A 164 -17.19 -1.97 7.56
N SER A 165 -17.27 -0.73 7.08
CA SER A 165 -16.35 -0.24 6.04
C SER A 165 -14.94 -0.05 6.59
N ARG A 166 -13.95 -0.06 5.70
CA ARG A 166 -12.53 0.07 6.03
C ARG A 166 -11.92 1.29 5.35
N ARG A 167 -10.92 1.90 5.98
CA ARG A 167 -10.16 3.01 5.42
C ARG A 167 -8.67 2.80 5.69
N SER A 168 -7.89 2.80 4.61
CA SER A 168 -6.45 2.53 4.63
C SER A 168 -5.66 3.83 4.69
N TYR A 169 -4.63 3.85 5.53
CA TYR A 169 -3.68 4.98 5.63
C TYR A 169 -2.28 4.46 5.84
N SER A 170 -1.34 4.93 5.01
CA SER A 170 0.07 4.59 5.09
C SER A 170 0.70 5.20 6.34
N MET A 171 1.53 4.42 7.03
CA MET A 171 2.29 4.91 8.17
C MET A 171 3.42 5.82 7.69
N ALA A 172 3.51 7.00 8.29
CA ALA A 172 4.42 8.07 7.88
C ALA A 172 5.73 8.10 8.69
N ASN A 173 5.89 7.19 9.63
CA ASN A 173 7.11 7.03 10.43
C ASN A 173 7.75 5.66 10.21
N ALA A 174 9.05 5.58 10.45
CA ALA A 174 9.79 4.33 10.36
C ALA A 174 9.52 3.40 11.56
N PRO A 175 9.71 2.06 11.40
CA PRO A 175 9.39 1.07 12.43
C PRO A 175 10.12 1.26 13.76
N HIS A 176 11.36 1.74 13.76
CA HIS A 176 12.16 1.94 14.97
C HIS A 176 11.53 2.93 15.97
N ILE A 177 10.66 3.83 15.50
CA ILE A 177 9.94 4.77 16.39
C ILE A 177 9.04 4.01 17.38
N LEU A 178 8.57 2.79 17.03
CA LEU A 178 7.77 1.96 17.95
C LEU A 178 8.58 1.36 19.10
N GLU A 179 9.91 1.38 19.03
CA GLU A 179 10.79 0.93 20.10
C GLU A 179 10.86 1.93 21.27
N VAL A 180 10.42 3.17 21.02
CA VAL A 180 10.33 4.23 22.03
C VAL A 180 8.93 4.23 22.64
N ALA A 181 8.84 4.10 23.97
CA ALA A 181 7.56 4.12 24.70
C ALA A 181 7.03 5.55 24.87
N PRO A 182 5.74 5.79 24.66
CA PRO A 182 4.73 4.85 24.12
C PRO A 182 4.88 4.64 22.61
N PRO A 183 4.69 3.39 22.12
CA PRO A 183 4.80 3.09 20.70
C PRO A 183 3.74 3.87 19.90
N THR A 184 4.19 4.64 18.92
CA THR A 184 3.31 5.60 18.20
C THR A 184 3.50 5.50 16.70
N VAL A 185 2.40 5.42 15.95
CA VAL A 185 2.39 5.58 14.49
C VAL A 185 1.86 6.95 14.09
N GLU A 186 2.39 7.48 13.01
CA GLU A 186 2.01 8.75 12.40
C GLU A 186 1.32 8.49 11.06
N LEU A 187 0.20 9.17 10.82
CA LEU A 187 -0.57 9.11 9.57
C LEU A 187 -0.82 10.52 9.05
N HIS A 188 -0.76 10.70 7.74
CA HIS A 188 -1.13 11.95 7.09
C HIS A 188 -2.49 11.80 6.41
N ILE A 189 -3.49 12.47 6.95
CA ILE A 189 -4.88 12.33 6.52
C ILE A 189 -5.27 13.55 5.66
N ARG A 190 -5.59 13.29 4.39
CA ARG A 190 -6.15 14.33 3.53
C ARG A 190 -7.66 14.41 3.73
N HIS A 191 -8.20 15.59 3.90
CA HIS A 191 -9.64 15.82 3.99
C HIS A 191 -10.32 15.52 2.65
N MET A 192 -11.28 14.62 2.71
CA MET A 192 -12.19 14.31 1.62
C MET A 192 -13.59 14.67 2.09
N PRO A 193 -14.18 15.81 1.65
CA PRO A 193 -15.50 16.23 2.08
C PRO A 193 -16.55 15.13 1.88
N GLY A 194 -17.36 14.86 2.92
CA GLY A 194 -18.30 13.72 2.95
C GLY A 194 -17.64 12.38 3.31
N GLY A 195 -16.36 12.35 3.61
CA GLY A 195 -15.62 11.14 3.94
C GLY A 195 -15.94 10.63 5.35
N LYS A 196 -16.43 9.39 5.47
CA LYS A 196 -16.84 8.78 6.76
C LYS A 196 -15.74 8.77 7.84
N PHE A 197 -14.48 8.80 7.45
CA PHE A 197 -13.34 8.86 8.37
C PHE A 197 -12.74 10.26 8.39
N THR A 198 -12.56 10.89 7.24
CA THR A 198 -11.84 12.16 7.16
C THR A 198 -12.63 13.31 7.76
N ASP A 199 -13.97 13.40 7.56
CA ASP A 199 -14.78 14.45 8.20
C ASP A 199 -14.66 14.42 9.73
N PRO A 200 -14.82 13.27 10.43
CA PRO A 200 -14.54 13.21 11.87
C PRO A 200 -13.14 13.67 12.27
N VAL A 201 -12.09 13.30 11.51
CA VAL A 201 -10.70 13.72 11.80
C VAL A 201 -10.56 15.23 11.81
N PHE A 202 -11.28 15.94 10.91
CA PHE A 202 -11.21 17.39 10.79
C PHE A 202 -12.22 18.16 11.65
N THR A 203 -13.22 17.48 12.26
CA THR A 203 -14.32 18.15 12.96
C THR A 203 -14.53 17.72 14.41
N THR A 204 -14.61 16.43 14.67
CA THR A 204 -15.07 15.88 15.97
C THR A 204 -14.06 14.99 16.71
N MET A 205 -13.09 14.43 15.98
CA MET A 205 -12.05 13.58 16.58
C MET A 205 -11.17 14.40 17.51
N LYS A 206 -10.80 13.84 18.64
CA LYS A 206 -9.98 14.50 19.66
C LYS A 206 -8.98 13.53 20.27
N GLU A 207 -8.00 14.07 20.97
CA GLU A 207 -7.07 13.32 21.78
C GLU A 207 -7.81 12.38 22.74
N LYS A 208 -7.22 11.20 22.96
CA LYS A 208 -7.73 10.08 23.77
C LYS A 208 -8.87 9.29 23.13
N ASP A 209 -9.41 9.67 21.97
CA ASP A 209 -10.36 8.82 21.25
C ASP A 209 -9.72 7.47 20.92
N ILE A 210 -10.53 6.41 20.98
CA ILE A 210 -10.10 5.05 20.67
C ILE A 210 -10.68 4.62 19.32
N LEU A 211 -9.80 4.19 18.44
CA LEU A 211 -10.15 3.65 17.13
C LEU A 211 -9.79 2.17 17.06
N ARG A 212 -10.34 1.46 16.10
CA ARG A 212 -9.99 0.05 15.80
C ARG A 212 -9.18 0.02 14.53
N ALA A 213 -7.95 -0.47 14.62
CA ALA A 213 -7.05 -0.61 13.48
C ALA A 213 -6.67 -2.08 13.26
N GLU A 214 -6.27 -2.37 12.03
CA GLU A 214 -5.76 -3.68 11.62
C GLU A 214 -4.58 -3.48 10.67
N GLY A 215 -3.50 -4.21 10.84
CA GLY A 215 -2.29 -4.10 10.02
C GLY A 215 -1.12 -4.93 10.59
N PRO A 216 0.07 -4.85 9.95
CA PRO A 216 0.36 -4.04 8.77
C PRO A 216 -0.15 -4.67 7.49
N TYR A 217 -0.36 -3.83 6.47
CA TYR A 217 -0.72 -4.23 5.12
C TYR A 217 0.16 -3.54 4.08
N GLY A 218 0.14 -4.05 2.86
CA GLY A 218 0.83 -3.50 1.71
C GLY A 218 2.20 -4.10 1.45
N SER A 219 2.57 -4.13 0.19
CA SER A 219 3.89 -4.57 -0.28
C SER A 219 4.80 -3.41 -0.68
N PHE A 220 4.36 -2.17 -0.43
CA PHE A 220 5.14 -0.96 -0.65
C PHE A 220 6.09 -0.74 0.53
N TYR A 221 7.36 -1.11 0.37
CA TYR A 221 8.44 -0.89 1.33
C TYR A 221 9.80 -0.98 0.65
N LEU A 222 10.82 -0.42 1.30
CA LEU A 222 12.17 -0.35 0.76
C LEU A 222 12.77 -1.74 0.53
N ARG A 223 13.34 -1.96 -0.67
CA ARG A 223 14.14 -3.14 -0.99
C ARG A 223 15.59 -2.84 -0.62
N GLU A 224 16.11 -3.54 0.40
CA GLU A 224 17.44 -3.29 0.97
C GLU A 224 18.51 -4.21 0.37
N ASP A 225 18.13 -5.13 -0.50
CA ASP A 225 18.96 -6.20 -1.08
C ASP A 225 19.78 -5.77 -2.30
N ASN A 226 19.82 -4.47 -2.61
CA ASN A 226 20.61 -3.92 -3.72
C ASN A 226 21.00 -2.46 -3.48
N ASP A 227 21.93 -1.95 -4.30
CA ASP A 227 22.51 -0.60 -4.21
C ASP A 227 22.04 0.36 -5.30
N LYS A 228 20.98 0.02 -6.06
CA LYS A 228 20.48 0.87 -7.14
C LYS A 228 20.04 2.23 -6.59
N PRO A 229 20.34 3.34 -7.31
CA PRO A 229 19.81 4.64 -6.97
C PRO A 229 18.29 4.64 -7.02
N MET A 230 17.65 5.49 -6.19
CA MET A 230 16.21 5.52 -6.01
C MET A 230 15.60 6.83 -6.45
N VAL A 231 14.46 6.72 -7.14
CA VAL A 231 13.51 7.81 -7.30
C VAL A 231 12.37 7.60 -6.31
N LEU A 232 12.18 8.56 -5.41
CA LEU A 232 11.07 8.61 -4.46
C LEU A 232 10.05 9.62 -4.99
N LEU A 233 8.92 9.14 -5.52
CA LEU A 233 7.89 9.98 -6.14
C LEU A 233 6.69 10.09 -5.21
N ALA A 234 6.40 11.30 -4.74
CA ALA A 234 5.25 11.60 -3.91
C ALA A 234 4.28 12.55 -4.61
N SER A 235 2.97 12.32 -4.47
CA SER A 235 1.92 13.27 -4.85
C SER A 235 1.01 13.53 -3.66
N GLY A 236 0.92 14.79 -3.21
CA GLY A 236 0.15 15.17 -2.03
C GLY A 236 0.53 14.37 -0.79
N THR A 237 -0.46 13.72 -0.14
CA THR A 237 -0.22 12.86 1.04
C THR A 237 0.46 11.52 0.73
N GLY A 238 0.73 11.21 -0.53
CA GLY A 238 1.67 10.14 -0.89
C GLY A 238 3.08 10.36 -0.32
N PHE A 239 3.35 11.55 0.21
CA PHE A 239 4.55 11.83 0.99
C PHE A 239 4.62 11.01 2.29
N ALA A 240 3.50 10.59 2.88
CA ALA A 240 3.50 9.86 4.15
C ALA A 240 4.36 8.58 4.12
N PRO A 241 4.12 7.58 3.24
CA PRO A 241 4.97 6.40 3.18
C PRO A 241 6.39 6.72 2.70
N ILE A 242 6.58 7.71 1.84
CA ILE A 242 7.91 8.16 1.39
C ILE A 242 8.71 8.73 2.57
N LYS A 243 8.08 9.53 3.45
CA LYS A 243 8.70 10.01 4.69
C LYS A 243 9.17 8.84 5.56
N ALA A 244 8.36 7.80 5.71
CA ALA A 244 8.74 6.60 6.45
C ALA A 244 9.96 5.90 5.83
N LEU A 245 10.05 5.82 4.48
CA LEU A 245 11.24 5.27 3.80
C LEU A 245 12.48 6.11 4.10
N ILE A 246 12.39 7.44 4.03
CA ILE A 246 13.52 8.35 4.29
C ILE A 246 13.99 8.22 5.76
N GLU A 247 13.08 8.19 6.73
CA GLU A 247 13.42 7.97 8.15
C GLU A 247 14.08 6.59 8.36
N HIS A 248 13.58 5.57 7.68
CA HIS A 248 14.16 4.23 7.75
C HIS A 248 15.56 4.19 7.16
N MET A 249 15.77 4.82 6.00
CA MET A 249 17.10 4.94 5.38
C MET A 249 18.09 5.62 6.32
N GLN A 250 17.69 6.72 6.94
CA GLN A 250 18.51 7.45 7.90
C GLN A 250 18.87 6.58 9.10
N HIS A 251 17.88 5.94 9.73
CA HIS A 251 18.10 5.06 10.89
C HIS A 251 19.00 3.87 10.58
N ARG A 252 18.86 3.27 9.38
CA ARG A 252 19.63 2.12 8.94
C ARG A 252 21.01 2.48 8.35
N GLY A 253 21.31 3.77 8.19
CA GLY A 253 22.54 4.22 7.55
C GLY A 253 22.64 3.82 6.07
N ILE A 254 21.51 3.78 5.35
CA ILE A 254 21.46 3.46 3.93
C ILE A 254 21.90 4.70 3.14
N THR A 255 23.05 4.58 2.44
CA THR A 255 23.71 5.71 1.77
C THR A 255 23.56 5.70 0.25
N ARG A 256 22.83 4.75 -0.34
CA ARG A 256 22.58 4.76 -1.78
C ARG A 256 21.84 6.03 -2.21
N PRO A 257 22.14 6.58 -3.41
CA PRO A 257 21.53 7.83 -3.86
C PRO A 257 20.01 7.75 -3.90
N ALA A 258 19.33 8.77 -3.39
CA ALA A 258 17.88 8.90 -3.44
C ALA A 258 17.50 10.32 -3.86
N THR A 259 16.55 10.45 -4.78
CA THR A 259 15.98 11.74 -5.16
C THR A 259 14.49 11.75 -4.91
N LEU A 260 14.06 12.61 -3.98
CA LEU A 260 12.66 12.85 -3.68
C LEU A 260 12.09 13.87 -4.67
N TYR A 261 11.10 13.45 -5.47
CA TYR A 261 10.22 14.32 -6.24
C TYR A 261 8.88 14.39 -5.53
N TRP A 262 8.52 15.57 -5.03
CA TRP A 262 7.25 15.76 -4.34
C TRP A 262 6.39 16.77 -5.10
N GLY A 263 5.27 16.29 -5.65
CA GLY A 263 4.34 17.07 -6.44
C GLY A 263 3.16 17.59 -5.64
N GLY A 264 2.83 18.86 -5.82
CA GLY A 264 1.61 19.52 -5.37
C GLY A 264 0.98 20.35 -6.48
N ARG A 265 -0.26 20.80 -6.31
CA ARG A 265 -0.88 21.80 -7.18
C ARG A 265 -0.37 23.20 -6.85
N ARG A 266 -0.30 23.53 -5.56
CA ARG A 266 0.17 24.79 -5.00
C ARG A 266 1.33 24.53 -4.02
N PRO A 267 2.19 25.51 -3.73
CA PRO A 267 3.28 25.34 -2.75
C PRO A 267 2.82 24.86 -1.37
N ALA A 268 1.63 25.31 -0.91
CA ALA A 268 1.04 24.90 0.36
C ALA A 268 0.69 23.40 0.44
N ASP A 269 0.61 22.69 -0.71
CA ASP A 269 0.40 21.23 -0.75
C ASP A 269 1.64 20.45 -0.31
N LEU A 270 2.82 21.11 -0.28
CA LEU A 270 4.08 20.54 0.23
C LEU A 270 4.19 20.78 1.75
N TYR A 271 3.19 20.32 2.48
CA TYR A 271 2.86 20.65 3.88
C TYR A 271 3.93 20.30 4.94
N MET A 272 5.00 19.62 4.56
CA MET A 272 6.16 19.28 5.40
C MET A 272 7.49 19.57 4.68
N ALA A 273 7.54 20.59 3.83
CA ALA A 273 8.77 20.95 3.11
C ALA A 273 9.93 21.24 4.07
N ASP A 274 9.67 21.89 5.21
CA ASP A 274 10.68 22.17 6.24
C ASP A 274 11.29 20.86 6.79
N TRP A 275 10.47 19.85 7.07
CA TRP A 275 10.96 18.54 7.50
C TRP A 275 11.91 17.90 6.48
N VAL A 276 11.62 18.07 5.17
CA VAL A 276 12.50 17.57 4.12
C VAL A 276 13.83 18.34 4.11
N GLN A 277 13.80 19.67 4.28
CA GLN A 277 15.02 20.48 4.34
C GLN A 277 15.92 20.06 5.50
N ASP A 278 15.34 19.76 6.68
CA ASP A 278 16.11 19.24 7.83
C ASP A 278 16.80 17.91 7.48
N ARG A 279 16.11 17.03 6.75
CA ARG A 279 16.70 15.73 6.32
C ARG A 279 17.83 15.91 5.30
N LEU A 280 17.74 16.88 4.41
CA LEU A 280 18.84 17.16 3.45
C LEU A 280 20.14 17.55 4.17
N ALA A 281 20.05 18.25 5.29
CA ALA A 281 21.22 18.62 6.10
C ALA A 281 21.89 17.39 6.75
N GLU A 282 21.15 16.33 7.01
CA GLU A 282 21.61 15.13 7.72
C GLU A 282 21.91 13.95 6.77
N MET A 283 21.39 13.98 5.52
CA MET A 283 21.48 12.89 4.55
C MET A 283 22.09 13.39 3.22
N PRO A 284 23.41 13.39 3.06
CA PRO A 284 24.06 13.92 1.85
C PRO A 284 23.74 13.13 0.56
N ASN A 285 23.22 11.90 0.71
CA ASN A 285 22.76 11.06 -0.39
C ASN A 285 21.31 11.33 -0.82
N LEU A 286 20.57 12.18 -0.10
CA LEU A 286 19.19 12.57 -0.42
C LEU A 286 19.20 13.89 -1.21
N ARG A 287 18.44 13.93 -2.30
CA ARG A 287 18.10 15.15 -3.06
C ARG A 287 16.61 15.41 -3.01
N TYR A 288 16.21 16.67 -3.13
CA TYR A 288 14.80 17.07 -3.11
C TYR A 288 14.47 17.96 -4.30
N VAL A 289 13.43 17.61 -5.03
CA VAL A 289 12.89 18.34 -6.18
C VAL A 289 11.39 18.56 -5.95
N PRO A 290 11.00 19.69 -5.36
CA PRO A 290 9.60 20.09 -5.29
C PRO A 290 9.08 20.50 -6.66
N VAL A 291 7.87 20.05 -7.02
CA VAL A 291 7.24 20.34 -8.33
C VAL A 291 5.81 20.81 -8.14
N ILE A 292 5.47 22.00 -8.68
CA ILE A 292 4.13 22.59 -8.58
C ILE A 292 3.45 22.61 -9.94
N SER A 293 2.29 21.97 -10.03
CA SER A 293 1.59 21.83 -11.32
C SER A 293 0.70 23.02 -11.67
N ASN A 294 0.26 23.80 -10.69
CA ASN A 294 -0.65 24.91 -10.88
C ASN A 294 -0.24 26.12 -10.02
N ALA A 295 1.04 26.54 -10.13
CA ALA A 295 1.50 27.74 -9.46
C ALA A 295 0.80 28.98 -10.01
N GLU A 296 0.34 29.84 -9.12
CA GLU A 296 -0.27 31.13 -9.45
C GLU A 296 0.70 32.27 -9.11
N ALA A 297 0.47 33.46 -9.68
CA ALA A 297 1.36 34.59 -9.47
C ALA A 297 1.52 35.00 -8.00
N GLU A 298 0.46 34.81 -7.21
CA GLU A 298 0.44 35.11 -5.77
C GLU A 298 1.31 34.15 -4.94
N ASP A 299 1.60 32.92 -5.44
CA ASP A 299 2.47 31.97 -4.78
C ASP A 299 3.94 32.37 -4.79
N GLN A 300 4.32 33.29 -5.69
CA GLN A 300 5.72 33.72 -5.91
C GLN A 300 6.66 32.49 -6.07
N TRP A 301 6.16 31.41 -6.66
CA TRP A 301 6.89 30.16 -6.82
C TRP A 301 7.98 30.32 -7.88
N THR A 302 9.23 30.07 -7.49
CA THR A 302 10.41 30.13 -8.37
C THR A 302 11.00 28.74 -8.66
N GLY A 303 10.44 27.70 -8.06
CA GLY A 303 10.86 26.33 -8.26
C GLY A 303 10.29 25.71 -9.54
N ARG A 304 10.45 24.38 -9.65
CA ARG A 304 10.03 23.62 -10.83
C ARG A 304 8.51 23.59 -10.97
N THR A 305 8.03 23.76 -12.21
CA THR A 305 6.59 23.70 -12.54
C THR A 305 6.29 22.52 -13.46
N GLY A 306 5.02 22.08 -13.51
CA GLY A 306 4.55 20.99 -14.35
C GLY A 306 4.19 19.73 -13.56
N PHE A 307 4.12 18.60 -14.26
CA PHE A 307 3.77 17.32 -13.64
C PHE A 307 5.00 16.63 -13.05
N VAL A 308 4.87 16.19 -11.81
CA VAL A 308 5.98 15.62 -11.03
C VAL A 308 6.60 14.39 -11.69
N HIS A 309 5.81 13.51 -12.33
CA HIS A 309 6.33 12.33 -13.03
C HIS A 309 7.17 12.71 -14.27
N GLN A 310 6.79 13.79 -14.98
CA GLN A 310 7.57 14.29 -16.11
C GLN A 310 8.90 14.91 -15.68
N ALA A 311 8.91 15.56 -14.52
CA ALA A 311 10.13 16.11 -13.95
C ALA A 311 11.21 15.05 -13.73
N VAL A 312 10.83 13.84 -13.34
CA VAL A 312 11.75 12.71 -13.19
C VAL A 312 12.41 12.36 -14.53
N LEU A 313 11.63 12.19 -15.61
CA LEU A 313 12.18 11.84 -16.93
C LEU A 313 13.05 12.94 -17.55
N GLN A 314 12.79 14.19 -17.19
CA GLN A 314 13.65 15.31 -17.62
C GLN A 314 15.06 15.24 -16.98
N ASP A 315 15.12 14.80 -15.71
CA ASP A 315 16.36 14.68 -14.97
C ASP A 315 17.04 13.31 -15.18
N PHE A 316 16.23 12.27 -15.33
CA PHE A 316 16.66 10.89 -15.55
C PHE A 316 15.97 10.31 -16.79
N PRO A 317 16.46 10.61 -17.99
CA PRO A 317 15.90 10.06 -19.24
C PRO A 317 16.08 8.54 -19.37
N ASP A 318 17.03 7.96 -18.62
CA ASP A 318 17.26 6.52 -18.50
C ASP A 318 17.16 6.10 -17.03
N LEU A 319 16.16 5.28 -16.73
CA LEU A 319 15.87 4.70 -15.41
C LEU A 319 16.23 3.21 -15.34
N SER A 320 16.88 2.63 -16.34
CA SER A 320 17.17 1.18 -16.41
C SER A 320 17.96 0.66 -15.21
N GLY A 321 18.79 1.51 -14.59
CA GLY A 321 19.57 1.21 -13.40
C GLY A 321 18.95 1.67 -12.07
N HIS A 322 17.69 2.14 -12.06
CA HIS A 322 17.05 2.72 -10.88
C HIS A 322 15.99 1.81 -10.26
N GLN A 323 15.64 2.11 -9.02
CA GLN A 323 14.37 1.71 -8.40
C GLN A 323 13.47 2.92 -8.26
N VAL A 324 12.17 2.75 -8.49
CA VAL A 324 11.18 3.82 -8.32
C VAL A 324 10.17 3.42 -7.24
N TYR A 325 9.97 4.29 -6.28
CA TYR A 325 8.95 4.18 -5.23
C TYR A 325 7.95 5.32 -5.42
N ALA A 326 6.77 5.01 -5.97
CA ALA A 326 5.76 6.01 -6.34
C ALA A 326 4.51 5.89 -5.46
N CYS A 327 4.09 7.03 -4.87
CA CYS A 327 2.95 7.04 -3.97
C CYS A 327 2.08 8.28 -4.11
N GLY A 328 0.76 8.10 -4.01
CA GLY A 328 -0.22 9.18 -3.98
C GLY A 328 -1.37 9.03 -4.96
N ALA A 329 -1.74 10.11 -5.64
CA ALA A 329 -2.90 10.13 -6.54
C ALA A 329 -2.77 9.09 -7.68
N PRO A 330 -3.80 8.27 -7.96
CA PRO A 330 -3.75 7.22 -8.96
C PRO A 330 -3.26 7.70 -10.32
N ILE A 331 -3.76 8.84 -10.80
CA ILE A 331 -3.37 9.39 -12.10
C ILE A 331 -1.87 9.70 -12.18
N VAL A 332 -1.24 10.10 -11.09
CA VAL A 332 0.21 10.39 -11.04
C VAL A 332 1.00 9.08 -11.05
N VAL A 333 0.60 8.11 -10.23
CA VAL A 333 1.27 6.80 -10.12
C VAL A 333 1.16 6.03 -11.42
N ASP A 334 -0.03 5.98 -12.03
CA ASP A 334 -0.29 5.27 -13.29
C ASP A 334 0.47 5.91 -14.46
N SER A 335 0.50 7.26 -14.54
CA SER A 335 1.28 7.97 -15.55
C SER A 335 2.78 7.75 -15.36
N ALA A 336 3.26 7.79 -14.12
CA ALA A 336 4.68 7.51 -13.83
C ALA A 336 5.05 6.09 -14.27
N LYS A 337 4.26 5.07 -13.89
CA LYS A 337 4.55 3.68 -14.29
C LYS A 337 4.62 3.54 -15.81
N ARG A 338 3.59 4.02 -16.51
CA ARG A 338 3.53 3.96 -17.98
C ARG A 338 4.74 4.63 -18.62
N ASP A 339 5.01 5.87 -18.23
CA ASP A 339 6.02 6.69 -18.91
C ASP A 339 7.44 6.22 -18.54
N TYR A 340 7.71 5.79 -17.30
CA TYR A 340 9.04 5.33 -16.89
C TYR A 340 9.40 3.98 -17.52
N VAL A 341 8.45 3.08 -17.69
CA VAL A 341 8.67 1.81 -18.38
C VAL A 341 8.82 2.03 -19.88
N ALA A 342 7.93 2.82 -20.50
CA ALA A 342 7.90 2.99 -21.95
C ALA A 342 8.99 3.94 -22.49
N LEU A 343 9.32 5.01 -21.75
CA LEU A 343 10.21 6.08 -22.20
C LEU A 343 11.54 6.09 -21.44
N GLY A 344 11.52 5.72 -20.15
CA GLY A 344 12.69 5.73 -19.28
C GLY A 344 13.41 4.38 -19.16
N SER A 345 12.98 3.36 -19.89
CA SER A 345 13.56 2.01 -19.87
C SER A 345 13.59 1.36 -18.47
N LEU A 346 12.73 1.80 -17.54
CA LEU A 346 12.65 1.23 -16.19
C LEU A 346 12.13 -0.22 -16.28
N PRO A 347 12.83 -1.21 -15.69
CA PRO A 347 12.27 -2.55 -15.55
C PRO A 347 10.97 -2.51 -14.73
N GLU A 348 9.92 -3.16 -15.20
CA GLU A 348 8.60 -3.08 -14.57
C GLU A 348 8.60 -3.59 -13.12
N ASP A 349 9.42 -4.57 -12.81
CA ASP A 349 9.61 -5.15 -11.48
C ASP A 349 10.41 -4.24 -10.52
N GLU A 350 11.01 -3.16 -11.00
CA GLU A 350 11.66 -2.12 -10.19
C GLU A 350 10.77 -0.90 -9.92
N PHE A 351 9.50 -0.95 -10.34
CA PHE A 351 8.49 0.05 -10.01
C PHE A 351 7.61 -0.43 -8.86
N TYR A 352 7.78 0.18 -7.69
CA TYR A 352 7.00 -0.08 -6.48
C TYR A 352 5.99 1.03 -6.28
N ALA A 353 4.72 0.69 -6.09
CA ALA A 353 3.65 1.68 -6.05
C ALA A 353 2.67 1.46 -4.90
N ASP A 354 2.21 2.58 -4.31
CA ASP A 354 1.05 2.63 -3.45
C ASP A 354 0.10 3.75 -3.92
N SER A 355 -0.94 3.36 -4.64
CA SER A 355 -1.90 4.26 -5.28
C SER A 355 -3.10 4.49 -4.38
N PHE A 356 -3.35 5.73 -3.98
CA PHE A 356 -4.42 6.12 -3.03
C PHE A 356 -5.77 6.24 -3.74
N THR A 357 -6.43 5.10 -3.96
CA THR A 357 -7.78 5.07 -4.55
C THR A 357 -8.84 5.49 -3.53
N SER A 358 -9.59 6.54 -3.84
CA SER A 358 -10.74 6.96 -3.04
C SER A 358 -12.00 6.12 -3.36
N GLU A 359 -13.01 6.18 -2.50
CA GLU A 359 -14.31 5.54 -2.80
C GLU A 359 -14.95 6.11 -4.07
N ALA A 360 -14.73 7.40 -4.37
CA ALA A 360 -15.19 8.00 -5.61
C ALA A 360 -14.45 7.45 -6.84
N ASP A 361 -13.18 7.09 -6.71
CA ASP A 361 -12.43 6.43 -7.78
C ASP A 361 -12.90 5.00 -8.01
N LYS A 362 -13.33 4.31 -6.95
CA LYS A 362 -13.89 2.95 -7.02
C LYS A 362 -15.30 2.92 -7.63
N ALA A 363 -16.11 3.95 -7.37
CA ALA A 363 -17.49 4.03 -7.88
C ALA A 363 -17.60 4.37 -9.37
N LYS A 364 -16.50 4.75 -10.04
CA LYS A 364 -16.44 5.05 -11.48
C LYS A 364 -16.11 3.83 -12.34
N ALA A 365 -16.14 2.65 -11.76
CA ALA A 365 -15.86 1.37 -12.42
C ALA A 365 -17.09 0.77 -13.08
#